data_149bff3d66b7471d4c7f4de1cba1b2b9
#
_entry.id   149bff3d66b7471d4c7f4de1cba1b2b9
#
_cell.length_a   1.000
_cell.length_b   1.000
_cell.length_c   1.000
_cell.angle_alpha   90.00
_cell.angle_beta   90.00
_cell.angle_gamma   90.00
#
_symmetry.space_group_name_H-M   'P 1'
#
loop_
_entity.id
_entity.type
_entity.pdbx_description
1 polymer ?
#
loop_
_entity_poly.entity_id
_entity_poly.type
_entity_poly.pdbx_seq_one_letter_code
_entity_poly.pdbx_strand_id
1 'polypeptide(L)'
;MKRINDPYEVGEGVPSVEVFRRLRTDVGLSDKAPEAVAIALPNTWYGVILRHEGEPIGMGRIIGDGGTAFQIVDICVHPAHQGRGLGKRIMAALTEELERRAPASAYVSLIADGPARFLYEKFGFADTAGHDSIGMYRLMNGS
;
A
#
# COMPACT_ATOMS: atom_id res chain seq x y z
N MET A 1 -7.43 -18.19 2.58
CA MET A 1 -8.34 -19.03 1.76
C MET A 1 -9.42 -18.16 1.14
N LYS A 2 -9.62 -18.32 -0.15
CA LYS A 2 -10.69 -17.60 -0.86
C LYS A 2 -12.06 -18.17 -0.47
N ARG A 3 -13.01 -17.28 -0.17
CA ARG A 3 -14.38 -17.71 0.14
C ARG A 3 -15.09 -18.11 -1.14
N ILE A 4 -15.97 -19.11 -1.02
CA ILE A 4 -16.88 -19.48 -2.12
C ILE A 4 -17.77 -18.25 -2.41
N ASN A 5 -17.88 -17.88 -3.69
CA ASN A 5 -18.67 -16.72 -4.14
C ASN A 5 -18.15 -15.37 -3.69
N ASP A 6 -16.90 -15.28 -3.23
CA ASP A 6 -16.27 -14.00 -2.93
C ASP A 6 -15.85 -13.35 -4.26
N PRO A 7 -16.45 -12.20 -4.63
CA PRO A 7 -16.07 -11.53 -5.89
C PRO A 7 -14.75 -10.79 -5.80
N TYR A 8 -14.15 -10.70 -4.61
CA TYR A 8 -12.91 -9.96 -4.40
C TYR A 8 -11.73 -10.91 -4.27
N GLU A 9 -10.62 -10.53 -4.88
CA GLU A 9 -9.39 -11.31 -4.81
C GLU A 9 -8.19 -10.40 -4.61
N VAL A 10 -7.35 -10.74 -3.64
CA VAL A 10 -6.06 -10.07 -3.43
C VAL A 10 -4.98 -10.98 -4.00
N GLY A 11 -4.27 -10.49 -5.01
CA GLY A 11 -3.20 -11.26 -5.65
C GLY A 11 -1.89 -10.49 -5.68
N GLU A 12 -0.78 -11.22 -5.70
CA GLU A 12 0.54 -10.60 -5.82
C GLU A 12 0.70 -9.94 -7.19
N GLY A 13 1.33 -8.77 -7.22
CA GLY A 13 1.63 -8.07 -8.44
C GLY A 13 1.52 -6.56 -8.28
N VAL A 14 1.83 -5.85 -9.37
CA VAL A 14 1.65 -4.41 -9.45
C VAL A 14 0.81 -4.08 -10.67
N PRO A 15 -0.04 -3.05 -10.58
CA PRO A 15 -0.86 -2.68 -11.73
C PRO A 15 -0.01 -2.05 -12.83
N SER A 16 -0.62 -1.84 -13.99
CA SER A 16 0.00 -1.04 -15.04
C SER A 16 0.14 0.41 -14.59
N VAL A 17 0.99 1.17 -15.29
CA VAL A 17 1.16 2.61 -15.03
C VAL A 17 -0.20 3.31 -15.07
N GLU A 18 -1.00 3.02 -16.06
CA GLU A 18 -2.31 3.65 -16.23
C GLU A 18 -3.26 3.34 -15.08
N VAL A 19 -3.36 2.08 -14.69
CA VAL A 19 -4.23 1.65 -13.58
C VAL A 19 -3.74 2.22 -12.26
N PHE A 20 -2.44 2.21 -12.03
CA PHE A 20 -1.84 2.77 -10.82
C PHE A 20 -2.24 4.25 -10.65
N ARG A 21 -2.07 5.05 -11.71
CA ARG A 21 -2.40 6.47 -11.66
C ARG A 21 -3.89 6.69 -11.43
N ARG A 22 -4.73 5.92 -12.10
CA ARG A 22 -6.17 6.00 -11.95
C ARG A 22 -6.62 5.66 -10.53
N LEU A 23 -6.11 4.58 -9.95
CA LEU A 23 -6.48 4.18 -8.59
C LEU A 23 -6.10 5.25 -7.58
N ARG A 24 -4.93 5.87 -7.73
CA ARG A 24 -4.54 6.95 -6.83
C ARG A 24 -5.48 8.14 -6.93
N THR A 25 -5.74 8.62 -8.13
CA THR A 25 -6.58 9.81 -8.31
C THR A 25 -8.03 9.54 -7.93
N ASP A 26 -8.53 8.33 -8.14
CA ASP A 26 -9.90 7.95 -7.76
C ASP A 26 -10.15 8.05 -6.25
N VAL A 27 -9.11 7.89 -5.44
CA VAL A 27 -9.24 8.01 -3.97
C VAL A 27 -8.77 9.36 -3.43
N GLY A 28 -8.46 10.30 -4.31
CA GLY A 28 -8.05 11.65 -3.91
C GLY A 28 -6.57 11.81 -3.60
N LEU A 29 -5.76 10.80 -3.89
CA LEU A 29 -4.31 10.95 -3.79
C LEU A 29 -3.76 11.71 -5.00
N SER A 30 -2.62 12.36 -4.82
CA SER A 30 -1.99 13.10 -5.91
C SER A 30 -1.62 12.18 -7.07
N ASP A 31 -1.75 12.69 -8.29
CA ASP A 31 -1.26 11.98 -9.46
C ASP A 31 0.28 11.97 -9.47
N LYS A 32 0.84 11.02 -10.20
CA LYS A 32 2.28 10.87 -10.37
C LYS A 32 2.60 10.89 -11.86
N ALA A 33 3.74 11.47 -12.21
CA ALA A 33 4.18 11.49 -13.61
C ALA A 33 4.33 10.07 -14.15
N PRO A 34 3.86 9.79 -15.38
CA PRO A 34 3.95 8.44 -15.94
C PRO A 34 5.36 7.88 -15.95
N GLU A 35 6.36 8.72 -16.22
CA GLU A 35 7.76 8.31 -16.26
C GLU A 35 8.22 7.83 -14.87
N ALA A 36 7.79 8.51 -13.82
CA ALA A 36 8.13 8.14 -12.46
C ALA A 36 7.48 6.81 -12.07
N VAL A 37 6.23 6.61 -12.45
CA VAL A 37 5.51 5.36 -12.16
C VAL A 37 6.16 4.19 -12.91
N ALA A 38 6.59 4.41 -14.17
CA ALA A 38 7.25 3.38 -14.96
C ALA A 38 8.56 2.92 -14.33
N ILE A 39 9.26 3.80 -13.62
CA ILE A 39 10.46 3.44 -12.85
C ILE A 39 10.07 2.74 -11.55
N ALA A 40 9.05 3.24 -10.87
CA ALA A 40 8.69 2.80 -9.53
C ALA A 40 8.17 1.36 -9.49
N LEU A 41 7.25 1.02 -10.38
CA LEU A 41 6.55 -0.26 -10.30
C LEU A 41 7.48 -1.48 -10.38
N PRO A 42 8.48 -1.52 -11.30
CA PRO A 42 9.42 -2.64 -11.32
C PRO A 42 10.32 -2.75 -10.08
N ASN A 43 10.43 -1.67 -9.30
CA ASN A 43 11.23 -1.63 -8.09
C ASN A 43 10.43 -1.92 -6.82
N THR A 44 9.21 -2.38 -6.97
CA THR A 44 8.39 -2.81 -5.85
C THR A 44 8.98 -4.06 -5.22
N TRP A 45 9.19 -4.04 -3.89
CA TRP A 45 9.67 -5.21 -3.18
C TRP A 45 8.59 -6.29 -3.11
N TYR A 46 7.36 -5.89 -2.81
CA TYR A 46 6.18 -6.75 -2.83
C TYR A 46 4.94 -5.89 -3.02
N GLY A 47 4.09 -6.28 -3.93
CA GLY A 47 2.85 -5.56 -4.19
C GLY A 47 1.67 -6.50 -4.29
N VAL A 48 0.49 -5.97 -4.03
CA VAL A 48 -0.77 -6.70 -4.24
C VAL A 48 -1.73 -5.85 -5.03
N ILE A 49 -2.56 -6.53 -5.80
CA ILE A 49 -3.68 -5.93 -6.53
C ILE A 49 -4.95 -6.55 -5.98
N LEU A 50 -5.91 -5.71 -5.63
CA LEU A 50 -7.25 -6.14 -5.25
C LEU A 50 -8.13 -6.04 -6.47
N ARG A 51 -8.75 -7.18 -6.85
CA ARG A 51 -9.64 -7.23 -8.00
C ARG A 51 -11.06 -7.56 -7.56
N HIS A 52 -12.00 -6.97 -8.26
CA HIS A 52 -13.42 -7.29 -8.16
C HIS A 52 -13.85 -7.85 -9.51
N GLU A 53 -14.22 -9.12 -9.53
CA GLU A 53 -14.61 -9.80 -10.77
C GLU A 53 -13.60 -9.58 -11.90
N GLY A 54 -12.31 -9.66 -11.55
CA GLY A 54 -11.21 -9.48 -12.48
C GLY A 54 -10.74 -8.05 -12.69
N GLU A 55 -11.50 -7.05 -12.27
CA GLU A 55 -11.13 -5.64 -12.44
C GLU A 55 -10.29 -5.14 -11.26
N PRO A 56 -9.15 -4.48 -11.52
CA PRO A 56 -8.37 -3.87 -10.45
C PRO A 56 -9.14 -2.70 -9.81
N ILE A 57 -9.40 -2.82 -8.51
CA ILE A 57 -10.12 -1.78 -7.76
C ILE A 57 -9.36 -1.32 -6.52
N GLY A 58 -8.21 -1.90 -6.28
CA GLY A 58 -7.37 -1.51 -5.16
C GLY A 58 -5.96 -2.06 -5.31
N MET A 59 -5.07 -1.58 -4.47
CA MET A 59 -3.66 -1.97 -4.51
C MET A 59 -2.97 -1.63 -3.19
N GLY A 60 -1.77 -2.16 -3.03
CA GLY A 60 -0.83 -1.76 -1.99
C GLY A 60 0.56 -2.21 -2.37
N ARG A 61 1.58 -1.49 -1.93
CA ARG A 61 2.98 -1.80 -2.27
C ARG A 61 3.86 -1.69 -1.04
N ILE A 62 4.93 -2.49 -1.05
CA ILE A 62 6.05 -2.34 -0.13
C ILE A 62 7.28 -2.00 -0.95
N ILE A 63 7.97 -0.93 -0.56
CA ILE A 63 9.26 -0.56 -1.14
C ILE A 63 10.34 -0.62 -0.07
N GLY A 64 11.59 -0.70 -0.47
CA GLY A 64 12.69 -0.72 0.49
C GLY A 64 13.92 -1.41 -0.08
N ASP A 65 14.94 -1.50 0.77
CA ASP A 65 16.22 -2.06 0.38
C ASP A 65 16.29 -3.60 0.51
N GLY A 66 15.22 -4.20 1.01
CA GLY A 66 15.16 -5.64 1.22
C GLY A 66 15.82 -6.12 2.51
N GLY A 67 16.38 -5.24 3.29
CA GLY A 67 17.14 -5.59 4.49
C GLY A 67 16.75 -4.80 5.72
N THR A 68 17.07 -3.51 5.73
CA THR A 68 16.95 -2.71 6.94
C THR A 68 15.76 -1.78 6.97
N ALA A 69 15.25 -1.37 5.82
CA ALA A 69 14.19 -0.35 5.75
C ALA A 69 13.16 -0.71 4.69
N PHE A 70 11.90 -0.65 5.09
CA PHE A 70 10.75 -0.87 4.22
C PHE A 70 9.73 0.22 4.46
N GLN A 71 8.95 0.52 3.44
CA GLN A 71 7.82 1.42 3.58
C GLN A 71 6.62 0.87 2.84
N ILE A 72 5.45 0.92 3.49
CA ILE A 72 4.19 0.57 2.86
C ILE A 72 3.65 1.84 2.21
N VAL A 73 3.32 1.76 0.92
CA VAL A 73 2.89 2.91 0.13
C VAL A 73 1.70 2.52 -0.77
N ASP A 74 0.99 3.54 -1.24
CA ASP A 74 -0.01 3.42 -2.30
C ASP A 74 -1.20 2.52 -1.96
N ILE A 75 -1.55 2.37 -0.68
CA ILE A 75 -2.75 1.62 -0.32
C ILE A 75 -3.97 2.42 -0.73
N CYS A 76 -4.80 1.82 -1.55
CA CYS A 76 -6.07 2.44 -1.93
C CYS A 76 -7.09 1.38 -2.32
N VAL A 77 -8.37 1.73 -2.11
CA VAL A 77 -9.53 0.95 -2.54
C VAL A 77 -10.49 1.92 -3.20
N HIS A 78 -10.92 1.60 -4.41
CA HIS A 78 -11.84 2.44 -5.17
C HIS A 78 -13.07 2.80 -4.32
N PRO A 79 -13.54 4.06 -4.36
CA PRO A 79 -14.63 4.51 -3.49
C PRO A 79 -15.89 3.65 -3.55
N ALA A 80 -16.22 3.11 -4.72
CA ALA A 80 -17.40 2.27 -4.88
C ALA A 80 -17.33 0.96 -4.07
N HIS A 81 -16.14 0.57 -3.61
CA HIS A 81 -15.92 -0.69 -2.90
C HIS A 81 -15.46 -0.49 -1.46
N GLN A 82 -15.38 0.74 -0.97
CA GLN A 82 -14.98 1.02 0.40
C GLN A 82 -16.03 0.58 1.42
N GLY A 83 -15.63 0.42 2.68
CA GLY A 83 -16.53 0.01 3.74
C GLY A 83 -16.81 -1.49 3.80
N ARG A 84 -15.97 -2.30 3.16
CA ARG A 84 -16.15 -3.76 3.08
C ARG A 84 -14.95 -4.53 3.67
N GLY A 85 -14.07 -3.85 4.40
CA GLY A 85 -12.88 -4.49 4.98
C GLY A 85 -11.78 -4.81 3.97
N LEU A 86 -11.81 -4.22 2.79
CA LEU A 86 -10.85 -4.53 1.73
C LEU A 86 -9.47 -3.95 1.98
N GLY A 87 -9.41 -2.75 2.57
CA GLY A 87 -8.13 -2.17 3.01
C GLY A 87 -7.44 -3.05 4.04
N LYS A 88 -8.21 -3.66 4.93
CA LYS A 88 -7.69 -4.61 5.91
C LYS A 88 -7.12 -5.85 5.22
N ARG A 89 -7.76 -6.34 4.16
CA ARG A 89 -7.26 -7.50 3.41
C ARG A 89 -5.93 -7.17 2.70
N ILE A 90 -5.82 -5.96 2.16
CA ILE A 90 -4.55 -5.51 1.55
C ILE A 90 -3.45 -5.45 2.61
N MET A 91 -3.73 -4.81 3.75
CA MET A 91 -2.74 -4.73 4.84
C MET A 91 -2.35 -6.09 5.37
N ALA A 92 -3.29 -7.01 5.50
CA ALA A 92 -2.99 -8.37 5.94
C ALA A 92 -2.02 -9.06 4.99
N ALA A 93 -2.24 -8.95 3.69
CA ALA A 93 -1.34 -9.55 2.70
C ALA A 93 0.06 -8.94 2.75
N LEU A 94 0.16 -7.61 2.87
CA LEU A 94 1.45 -6.93 2.93
C LEU A 94 2.23 -7.28 4.21
N THR A 95 1.57 -7.22 5.36
CA THR A 95 2.23 -7.52 6.64
C THR A 95 2.62 -8.98 6.76
N GLU A 96 1.82 -9.89 6.21
CA GLU A 96 2.13 -11.30 6.17
C GLU A 96 3.42 -11.57 5.38
N GLU A 97 3.59 -10.90 4.25
CA GLU A 97 4.82 -11.03 3.47
C GLU A 97 6.03 -10.44 4.19
N LEU A 98 5.87 -9.31 4.87
CA LEU A 98 6.93 -8.75 5.70
C LEU A 98 7.37 -9.71 6.80
N GLU A 99 6.39 -10.29 7.51
CA GLU A 99 6.70 -11.26 8.57
C GLU A 99 7.40 -12.49 8.03
N ARG A 100 7.08 -12.90 6.82
CA ARG A 100 7.69 -14.09 6.20
C ARG A 100 9.12 -13.84 5.71
N ARG A 101 9.42 -12.62 5.20
CA ARG A 101 10.68 -12.39 4.50
C ARG A 101 11.56 -11.26 5.02
N ALA A 102 11.02 -10.28 5.73
CA ALA A 102 11.84 -9.18 6.21
C ALA A 102 12.80 -9.68 7.30
N PRO A 103 14.09 -9.31 7.22
CA PRO A 103 15.04 -9.73 8.26
C PRO A 103 14.72 -9.14 9.62
N ALA A 104 15.23 -9.78 10.67
CA ALA A 104 15.15 -9.23 12.02
C ALA A 104 15.77 -7.83 12.04
N SER A 105 15.22 -6.95 12.86
CA SER A 105 15.61 -5.55 13.01
C SER A 105 15.19 -4.63 11.86
N ALA A 106 14.53 -5.14 10.82
CA ALA A 106 14.04 -4.27 9.73
C ALA A 106 13.05 -3.24 10.27
N TYR A 107 13.23 -1.99 9.82
CA TYR A 107 12.34 -0.90 10.18
C TYR A 107 11.28 -0.76 9.08
N VAL A 108 10.01 -0.87 9.46
CA VAL A 108 8.89 -0.74 8.51
C VAL A 108 8.11 0.50 8.87
N SER A 109 7.94 1.42 7.93
CA SER A 109 7.22 2.66 8.13
C SER A 109 6.06 2.80 7.15
N LEU A 110 5.16 3.72 7.46
CA LEU A 110 4.12 4.17 6.56
C LEU A 110 3.68 5.58 6.97
N ILE A 111 3.02 6.27 6.05
CA ILE A 111 2.40 7.56 6.35
C ILE A 111 0.89 7.32 6.35
N ALA A 112 0.26 7.55 7.51
CA ALA A 112 -1.18 7.35 7.65
C ALA A 112 -1.89 8.68 7.49
N ASP A 113 -2.91 8.71 6.63
CA ASP A 113 -3.74 9.88 6.42
C ASP A 113 -5.04 9.77 7.20
N GLY A 114 -5.33 10.77 8.04
CA GLY A 114 -6.58 10.85 8.78
C GLY A 114 -6.88 9.60 9.59
N PRO A 115 -8.09 9.04 9.50
CA PRO A 115 -8.49 7.89 10.33
C PRO A 115 -7.85 6.56 9.91
N ALA A 116 -7.10 6.52 8.80
CA ALA A 116 -6.45 5.29 8.37
C ALA A 116 -5.49 4.74 9.44
N ARG A 117 -4.95 5.60 10.32
CA ARG A 117 -4.07 5.15 11.41
C ARG A 117 -4.72 4.07 12.28
N PHE A 118 -6.04 4.10 12.46
CA PHE A 118 -6.73 3.11 13.29
C PHE A 118 -6.68 1.72 12.66
N LEU A 119 -6.69 1.64 11.35
CA LEU A 119 -6.50 0.38 10.65
C LEU A 119 -5.07 -0.13 10.85
N TYR A 120 -4.09 0.75 10.66
CA TYR A 120 -2.68 0.35 10.72
C TYR A 120 -2.26 -0.08 12.12
N GLU A 121 -2.83 0.53 13.17
CA GLU A 121 -2.58 0.12 14.55
C GLU A 121 -2.93 -1.34 14.79
N LYS A 122 -3.93 -1.86 14.10
CA LYS A 122 -4.33 -3.27 14.20
C LYS A 122 -3.26 -4.23 13.66
N PHE A 123 -2.32 -3.71 12.88
CA PHE A 123 -1.22 -4.49 12.30
C PHE A 123 0.12 -4.19 12.96
N GLY A 124 0.10 -3.60 14.16
CA GLY A 124 1.31 -3.39 14.96
C GLY A 124 2.03 -2.08 14.68
N PHE A 125 1.44 -1.16 13.92
CA PHE A 125 2.04 0.14 13.66
C PHE A 125 1.69 1.12 14.78
N ALA A 126 2.69 1.88 15.24
CA ALA A 126 2.54 2.87 16.28
C ALA A 126 2.98 4.24 15.77
N ASP A 127 2.39 5.29 16.34
CA ASP A 127 2.75 6.65 16.02
C ASP A 127 4.22 6.91 16.40
N THR A 128 5.00 7.46 15.47
CA THR A 128 6.41 7.76 15.71
C THR A 128 6.61 8.85 16.76
N ALA A 129 5.63 9.73 16.95
CA ALA A 129 5.71 10.81 17.92
C ALA A 129 5.87 10.29 19.35
N GLY A 130 5.38 9.09 19.66
CA GLY A 130 5.56 8.47 20.97
C GLY A 130 7.00 8.11 21.30
N HIS A 131 7.89 8.11 20.30
CA HIS A 131 9.31 7.83 20.42
C HIS A 131 10.16 9.06 20.10
N ASP A 132 9.59 10.25 20.25
CA ASP A 132 10.26 11.53 19.99
C ASP A 132 10.74 11.66 18.53
N SER A 133 9.98 11.08 17.61
CA SER A 133 10.27 11.11 16.17
C SER A 133 9.04 11.52 15.40
N ILE A 134 9.24 12.29 14.32
CA ILE A 134 8.14 12.66 13.43
C ILE A 134 8.54 12.36 12.00
N GLY A 135 7.55 12.05 11.17
CA GLY A 135 7.75 11.91 9.74
C GLY A 135 7.88 13.28 9.08
N MET A 136 8.79 13.41 8.12
CA MET A 136 8.98 14.62 7.33
C MET A 136 9.03 14.26 5.85
N TYR A 137 8.66 15.20 4.98
CA TYR A 137 8.64 14.91 3.55
C TYR A 137 9.06 16.11 2.71
N ARG A 138 9.47 15.82 1.47
CA ARG A 138 9.65 16.81 0.42
C ARG A 138 9.09 16.24 -0.88
N LEU A 139 8.52 17.11 -1.69
CA LEU A 139 8.15 16.76 -3.06
C LEU A 139 9.16 17.40 -4.00
N MET A 140 9.68 16.60 -4.92
CA MET A 140 10.65 17.10 -5.89
C MET A 140 9.97 18.00 -6.92
N ASN A 141 10.67 19.04 -7.37
CA ASN A 141 10.20 20.04 -8.33
C ASN A 141 8.97 20.84 -7.87
N GLY A 142 8.78 20.96 -6.55
CA GLY A 142 7.75 21.82 -5.97
C GLY A 142 6.33 21.46 -6.36
N SER A 143 6.09 20.26 -6.77
CA SER A 143 4.75 19.85 -7.19
C SER A 143 3.91 19.37 -6.04
#